data_a6e9bb349deb5e632172c29aef748087
#
_entry.id   a6e9bb349deb5e632172c29aef748087
#
_cell.length_a   1.000
_cell.length_b   1.000
_cell.length_c   1.000
_cell.angle_alpha   90.00
_cell.angle_beta   90.00
_cell.angle_gamma   90.00
#
_symmetry.space_group_name_H-M   'P 1'
#
loop_
_entity.id
_entity.type
_entity.pdbx_description
1 polymer ?
#
loop_
_entity_poly.entity_id
_entity_poly.type
_entity_poly.pdbx_seq_one_letter_code
_entity_poly.pdbx_strand_id
1 'polypeptide(L)'
;MKIVTLFLIVFCFNCCSSGQDSVDKIRKYYTDHTIDNLPSISHGSVSNGSLDHGKLIPYYGSNYSYFDTTSYFSGRAFLHEDVLAFTLKAYKNLENVSNRFYRIMECSNQMGGKLWPHQTHQNGTSIDFMMPLTKDHKPYYNLDEIGLSHYWLSFDDNGKYSEDKSVEIDFEAIAQHILLLNEAANEKGWKLKKVIIKIELKDELYATPSGKKLKAKGIYVVQGLSKMVNALHDDHYHIDFTKV
;
A
#
# COMPACT_ATOMS: atom_id res chain seq x y z
N MET A 1 -61.39 -23.87 -20.82
CA MET A 1 -60.58 -22.72 -21.28
C MET A 1 -59.59 -22.40 -20.18
N LYS A 2 -58.36 -22.87 -20.27
CA LYS A 2 -57.30 -22.61 -19.24
C LYS A 2 -56.44 -21.45 -19.73
N ILE A 3 -56.45 -20.35 -18.95
CA ILE A 3 -55.62 -19.18 -19.20
C ILE A 3 -54.22 -19.50 -18.60
N VAL A 4 -53.21 -19.62 -19.47
CA VAL A 4 -51.81 -19.76 -19.07
C VAL A 4 -51.25 -18.33 -18.96
N THR A 5 -50.99 -17.89 -17.72
CA THR A 5 -50.33 -16.63 -17.45
C THR A 5 -48.83 -16.81 -17.60
N LEU A 6 -48.30 -16.18 -18.65
CA LEU A 6 -46.85 -16.18 -18.92
C LEU A 6 -46.17 -15.15 -18.01
N PHE A 7 -45.45 -15.58 -17.02
CA PHE A 7 -44.58 -14.69 -16.21
C PHE A 7 -43.31 -14.38 -17.00
N LEU A 8 -43.18 -13.16 -17.48
CA LEU A 8 -41.95 -12.63 -18.06
C LEU A 8 -40.96 -12.31 -16.91
N ILE A 9 -39.96 -13.15 -16.75
CA ILE A 9 -38.85 -12.86 -15.83
C ILE A 9 -37.92 -11.85 -16.55
N VAL A 10 -38.06 -10.58 -16.15
CA VAL A 10 -37.09 -9.54 -16.54
C VAL A 10 -35.86 -9.73 -15.68
N PHE A 11 -34.82 -10.36 -16.20
CA PHE A 11 -33.48 -10.36 -15.59
C PHE A 11 -32.91 -8.94 -15.71
N CYS A 12 -32.83 -8.24 -14.57
CA CYS A 12 -32.12 -6.97 -14.50
C CYS A 12 -30.61 -7.16 -14.72
N PHE A 13 -30.15 -6.82 -15.90
CA PHE A 13 -28.71 -6.70 -16.26
C PHE A 13 -28.08 -5.42 -15.68
N ASN A 14 -28.38 -5.03 -14.45
CA ASN A 14 -27.85 -3.79 -13.86
C ASN A 14 -26.59 -4.00 -12.99
N CYS A 15 -26.07 -5.22 -12.84
CA CYS A 15 -24.91 -5.46 -11.97
C CYS A 15 -23.55 -5.32 -12.68
N CYS A 16 -23.49 -5.31 -14.02
CA CYS A 16 -22.24 -5.20 -14.78
C CYS A 16 -21.83 -3.74 -15.11
N SER A 17 -22.74 -2.77 -15.05
CA SER A 17 -22.43 -1.39 -15.45
C SER A 17 -21.62 -0.62 -14.39
N SER A 18 -21.88 -0.83 -13.10
CA SER A 18 -21.23 -0.07 -12.03
C SER A 18 -19.74 -0.38 -11.88
N GLY A 19 -19.32 -1.62 -12.13
CA GLY A 19 -17.91 -2.01 -12.08
C GLY A 19 -17.09 -1.44 -13.25
N GLN A 20 -17.66 -1.47 -14.46
CA GLN A 20 -17.01 -0.92 -15.65
C GLN A 20 -16.86 0.59 -15.56
N ASP A 21 -17.87 1.31 -15.10
CA ASP A 21 -17.82 2.77 -14.90
C ASP A 21 -16.72 3.19 -13.91
N SER A 22 -16.48 2.38 -12.87
CA SER A 22 -15.42 2.63 -11.91
C SER A 22 -14.03 2.45 -12.53
N VAL A 23 -13.82 1.37 -13.28
CA VAL A 23 -12.56 1.10 -13.98
C VAL A 23 -12.24 2.18 -15.01
N ASP A 24 -13.24 2.63 -15.78
CA ASP A 24 -13.05 3.67 -16.80
C ASP A 24 -12.73 5.05 -16.17
N LYS A 25 -13.32 5.37 -15.02
CA LYS A 25 -12.97 6.57 -14.24
C LYS A 25 -11.53 6.52 -13.74
N ILE A 26 -11.09 5.39 -13.19
CA ILE A 26 -9.70 5.18 -12.74
C ILE A 26 -8.74 5.35 -13.91
N ARG A 27 -9.02 4.72 -15.05
CA ARG A 27 -8.19 4.82 -16.26
C ARG A 27 -8.09 6.25 -16.75
N LYS A 28 -9.23 6.95 -16.83
CA LYS A 28 -9.25 8.36 -17.23
C LYS A 28 -8.43 9.21 -16.27
N TYR A 29 -8.64 9.08 -14.96
CA TYR A 29 -7.87 9.83 -13.96
C TYR A 29 -6.37 9.59 -14.10
N TYR A 30 -5.96 8.32 -14.26
CA TYR A 30 -4.55 7.98 -14.47
C TYR A 30 -3.99 8.64 -15.72
N THR A 31 -4.71 8.56 -16.86
CA THR A 31 -4.29 9.17 -18.12
C THR A 31 -4.14 10.69 -17.99
N ASP A 32 -5.11 11.35 -17.36
CA ASP A 32 -5.10 12.82 -17.20
C ASP A 32 -3.92 13.31 -16.32
N HIS A 33 -3.40 12.47 -15.41
CA HIS A 33 -2.33 12.83 -14.46
C HIS A 33 -0.96 12.25 -14.78
N THR A 34 -0.80 11.56 -15.92
CA THR A 34 0.49 10.98 -16.36
C THR A 34 1.08 11.68 -17.58
N ILE A 35 0.56 12.84 -17.95
CA ILE A 35 1.02 13.64 -19.11
C ILE A 35 2.37 14.30 -18.84
N ASP A 36 2.68 14.61 -17.59
CA ASP A 36 3.92 15.28 -17.20
C ASP A 36 5.13 14.34 -17.31
N ASN A 37 6.04 14.67 -18.24
CA ASN A 37 7.26 13.91 -18.49
C ASN A 37 8.53 14.57 -17.90
N LEU A 38 8.38 15.68 -17.16
CA LEU A 38 9.52 16.33 -16.53
C LEU A 38 10.04 15.48 -15.36
N PRO A 39 11.35 15.51 -15.06
CA PRO A 39 11.91 14.77 -13.93
C PRO A 39 11.32 15.23 -12.59
N SER A 40 11.06 14.29 -11.69
CA SER A 40 10.60 14.62 -10.35
C SER A 40 11.70 15.24 -9.50
N ILE A 41 11.35 16.24 -8.69
CA ILE A 41 12.27 16.87 -7.72
C ILE A 41 11.60 16.87 -6.34
N SER A 42 12.22 16.15 -5.41
CA SER A 42 11.82 16.20 -3.99
C SER A 42 12.54 17.31 -3.27
N HIS A 43 11.81 18.19 -2.60
CA HIS A 43 12.37 19.27 -1.79
C HIS A 43 12.16 19.00 -0.30
N GLY A 44 13.11 19.41 0.52
CA GLY A 44 13.03 19.34 1.98
C GLY A 44 13.04 17.89 2.50
N SER A 45 12.12 17.58 3.39
CA SER A 45 12.04 16.28 4.06
C SER A 45 10.65 15.67 3.93
N VAL A 46 10.51 14.40 4.31
CA VAL A 46 9.20 13.70 4.36
C VAL A 46 8.17 14.39 5.24
N SER A 47 8.60 15.18 6.25
CA SER A 47 7.71 15.89 7.19
C SER A 47 7.70 17.42 7.03
N ASN A 48 8.49 17.96 6.13
CA ASN A 48 8.51 19.37 5.76
C ASN A 48 9.11 19.50 4.35
N GLY A 49 8.29 19.25 3.35
CA GLY A 49 8.76 19.18 1.97
C GLY A 49 7.68 19.44 0.94
N SER A 50 8.11 19.40 -0.32
CA SER A 50 7.25 19.47 -1.51
C SER A 50 7.81 18.56 -2.60
N LEU A 51 7.04 18.38 -3.65
CA LEU A 51 7.35 17.53 -4.79
C LEU A 51 7.01 18.26 -6.09
N ASP A 52 8.00 18.48 -6.95
CA ASP A 52 7.74 18.91 -8.31
C ASP A 52 7.61 17.70 -9.22
N HIS A 53 6.71 17.76 -10.17
CA HIS A 53 6.49 16.72 -11.19
C HIS A 53 6.25 15.31 -10.60
N GLY A 54 5.46 15.23 -9.52
CA GLY A 54 5.08 13.97 -8.91
C GLY A 54 4.42 13.02 -9.92
N LYS A 55 4.76 11.73 -9.84
CA LYS A 55 4.23 10.69 -10.73
C LYS A 55 3.15 9.89 -10.02
N LEU A 56 1.99 9.79 -10.66
CA LEU A 56 0.87 9.01 -10.15
C LEU A 56 1.18 7.51 -10.29
N ILE A 57 1.03 6.75 -9.20
CA ILE A 57 1.15 5.29 -9.24
C ILE A 57 -0.05 4.68 -9.99
N PRO A 58 0.13 3.64 -10.85
CA PRO A 58 -0.99 2.94 -11.44
C PRO A 58 -1.90 2.36 -10.36
N TYR A 59 -3.22 2.52 -10.50
CA TYR A 59 -4.17 1.97 -9.53
C TYR A 59 -4.10 0.45 -9.44
N TYR A 60 -3.88 -0.25 -10.57
CA TYR A 60 -3.75 -1.69 -10.66
C TYR A 60 -2.40 -2.10 -11.24
N GLY A 61 -1.79 -3.11 -10.66
CA GLY A 61 -0.72 -3.91 -11.22
C GLY A 61 -1.14 -5.38 -11.31
N SER A 62 -0.21 -6.25 -11.69
CA SER A 62 -0.44 -7.69 -11.79
C SER A 62 -0.69 -8.37 -10.43
N ASN A 63 -0.03 -7.88 -9.37
CA ASN A 63 -0.08 -8.44 -8.03
C ASN A 63 -0.32 -7.39 -6.94
N TYR A 64 -0.77 -6.19 -7.31
CA TYR A 64 -1.16 -5.13 -6.39
C TYR A 64 -2.31 -4.27 -6.92
N SER A 65 -2.97 -3.55 -6.02
CA SER A 65 -3.76 -2.36 -6.33
C SER A 65 -3.58 -1.28 -5.28
N TYR A 66 -3.96 -0.06 -5.63
CA TYR A 66 -4.16 0.99 -4.62
C TYR A 66 -5.40 0.64 -3.79
N PHE A 67 -5.38 0.96 -2.50
CA PHE A 67 -6.35 0.42 -1.52
C PHE A 67 -7.74 1.03 -1.58
N ASP A 68 -7.87 2.29 -2.03
CA ASP A 68 -9.14 3.02 -1.99
C ASP A 68 -9.28 4.04 -3.13
N THR A 69 -10.43 4.05 -3.80
CA THR A 69 -10.68 4.95 -4.92
C THR A 69 -10.85 6.41 -4.49
N THR A 70 -11.44 6.65 -3.31
CA THR A 70 -11.63 8.01 -2.80
C THR A 70 -10.30 8.67 -2.48
N SER A 71 -9.41 7.94 -1.80
CA SER A 71 -8.04 8.37 -1.55
C SER A 71 -7.29 8.63 -2.87
N TYR A 72 -7.38 7.72 -3.84
CA TYR A 72 -6.73 7.85 -5.14
C TYR A 72 -7.16 9.11 -5.89
N PHE A 73 -8.46 9.34 -6.02
CA PHE A 73 -9.01 10.53 -6.68
C PHE A 73 -8.80 11.83 -5.89
N SER A 74 -8.53 11.73 -4.59
CA SER A 74 -8.12 12.87 -3.77
C SER A 74 -6.64 13.26 -3.97
N GLY A 75 -5.94 12.62 -4.91
CA GLY A 75 -4.57 12.98 -5.29
C GLY A 75 -3.50 12.51 -4.31
N ARG A 76 -3.74 11.43 -3.55
CA ARG A 76 -2.86 10.94 -2.48
C ARG A 76 -1.95 9.78 -2.91
N ALA A 77 -1.77 9.60 -4.22
CA ALA A 77 -1.07 8.46 -4.82
C ALA A 77 0.14 8.88 -5.68
N PHE A 78 0.75 10.05 -5.39
CA PHE A 78 1.89 10.56 -6.16
C PHE A 78 3.22 10.28 -5.47
N LEU A 79 4.25 10.01 -6.26
CA LEU A 79 5.60 9.67 -5.82
C LEU A 79 6.66 10.40 -6.66
N HIS A 80 7.86 10.51 -6.11
CA HIS A 80 9.05 10.79 -6.92
C HIS A 80 9.24 9.67 -7.95
N GLU A 81 9.63 9.99 -9.18
CA GLU A 81 9.72 9.02 -10.29
C GLU A 81 10.59 7.79 -9.98
N ASP A 82 11.74 7.98 -9.30
CA ASP A 82 12.59 6.86 -8.91
C ASP A 82 11.88 5.96 -7.88
N VAL A 83 11.17 6.58 -6.91
CA VAL A 83 10.41 5.85 -5.88
C VAL A 83 9.31 5.03 -6.51
N LEU A 84 8.58 5.61 -7.46
CA LEU A 84 7.60 4.88 -8.27
C LEU A 84 8.26 3.72 -9.01
N ALA A 85 9.37 3.97 -9.73
CA ALA A 85 10.01 2.98 -10.57
C ALA A 85 10.52 1.77 -9.77
N PHE A 86 11.21 1.98 -8.64
CA PHE A 86 11.68 0.84 -7.85
C PHE A 86 10.56 0.16 -7.05
N THR A 87 9.48 0.87 -6.70
CA THR A 87 8.29 0.25 -6.10
C THR A 87 7.64 -0.72 -7.09
N LEU A 88 7.41 -0.30 -8.32
CA LEU A 88 6.86 -1.17 -9.36
C LEU A 88 7.79 -2.36 -9.67
N LYS A 89 9.11 -2.14 -9.67
CA LYS A 89 10.09 -3.22 -9.82
C LYS A 89 10.03 -4.22 -8.67
N ALA A 90 9.89 -3.77 -7.43
CA ALA A 90 9.75 -4.65 -6.28
C ALA A 90 8.49 -5.53 -6.39
N TYR A 91 7.36 -4.97 -6.80
CA TYR A 91 6.15 -5.76 -7.07
C TYR A 91 6.35 -6.78 -8.20
N LYS A 92 7.04 -6.39 -9.27
CA LYS A 92 7.38 -7.34 -10.35
C LYS A 92 8.26 -8.48 -9.85
N ASN A 93 9.23 -8.19 -8.99
CA ASN A 93 10.09 -9.21 -8.40
C ASN A 93 9.34 -10.12 -7.41
N LEU A 94 8.31 -9.59 -6.71
CA LEU A 94 7.45 -10.39 -5.82
C LEU A 94 6.71 -11.52 -6.57
N GLU A 95 6.38 -11.37 -7.84
CA GLU A 95 5.75 -12.42 -8.64
C GLU A 95 6.56 -13.71 -8.69
N ASN A 96 7.89 -13.63 -8.51
CA ASN A 96 8.78 -14.78 -8.54
C ASN A 96 8.86 -15.53 -7.20
N VAL A 97 8.40 -14.91 -6.10
CA VAL A 97 8.56 -15.47 -4.75
C VAL A 97 7.23 -15.61 -4.01
N SER A 98 6.16 -14.99 -4.51
CA SER A 98 4.84 -15.02 -3.90
C SER A 98 3.74 -14.86 -4.96
N ASN A 99 2.64 -15.59 -4.80
CA ASN A 99 1.41 -15.39 -5.57
C ASN A 99 0.39 -14.52 -4.84
N ARG A 100 0.82 -13.82 -3.78
CA ARG A 100 -0.02 -12.92 -2.98
C ARG A 100 -0.34 -11.66 -3.76
N PHE A 101 -1.54 -11.11 -3.56
CA PHE A 101 -1.96 -9.78 -3.98
C PHE A 101 -1.76 -8.78 -2.83
N TYR A 102 -1.27 -7.58 -3.13
CA TYR A 102 -0.92 -6.55 -2.15
C TYR A 102 -1.76 -5.28 -2.33
N ARG A 103 -1.80 -4.43 -1.29
CA ARG A 103 -2.43 -3.11 -1.36
C ARG A 103 -1.41 -2.01 -1.04
N ILE A 104 -1.29 -1.04 -1.95
CA ILE A 104 -0.57 0.20 -1.69
C ILE A 104 -1.56 1.17 -1.07
N MET A 105 -1.16 1.83 -0.01
CA MET A 105 -1.99 2.83 0.65
C MET A 105 -1.51 4.25 0.28
N GLU A 106 -1.38 5.13 1.28
CA GLU A 106 -1.08 6.54 1.05
C GLU A 106 0.36 6.77 0.55
N CYS A 107 0.48 7.70 -0.40
CA CYS A 107 1.78 8.20 -0.90
C CYS A 107 1.93 9.68 -0.56
N SER A 108 1.97 10.56 -1.57
CA SER A 108 2.00 12.02 -1.42
C SER A 108 0.90 12.67 -2.25
N ASN A 109 0.64 13.95 -1.99
CA ASN A 109 -0.06 14.80 -2.96
C ASN A 109 0.82 15.02 -4.21
N GLN A 110 0.19 15.41 -5.32
CA GLN A 110 0.89 15.64 -6.60
C GLN A 110 2.06 16.63 -6.47
N MET A 111 1.88 17.70 -5.70
CA MET A 111 2.92 18.70 -5.43
C MET A 111 3.56 18.54 -4.04
N GLY A 112 3.33 17.40 -3.39
CA GLY A 112 3.77 17.18 -2.02
C GLY A 112 3.03 18.08 -1.02
N GLY A 113 3.74 18.50 0.05
CA GLY A 113 3.17 19.28 1.14
C GLY A 113 2.35 18.43 2.11
N LYS A 114 1.67 19.07 3.05
CA LYS A 114 0.95 18.40 4.13
C LYS A 114 -0.12 17.45 3.62
N LEU A 115 -0.12 16.23 4.12
CA LEU A 115 -1.09 15.17 3.83
C LEU A 115 -1.83 14.78 5.12
N TRP A 116 -2.86 15.52 5.48
CA TRP A 116 -3.60 15.23 6.72
C TRP A 116 -4.28 13.85 6.67
N PRO A 117 -4.26 13.02 7.74
CA PRO A 117 -3.69 13.26 9.07
C PRO A 117 -2.20 12.91 9.22
N HIS A 118 -1.53 12.46 8.14
CA HIS A 118 -0.13 12.04 8.16
C HIS A 118 0.81 13.22 8.46
N GLN A 119 1.84 12.95 9.26
CA GLN A 119 2.91 13.92 9.54
C GLN A 119 4.04 13.89 8.50
N THR A 120 4.08 12.83 7.71
CA THR A 120 5.07 12.56 6.65
C THR A 120 4.41 12.65 5.27
N HIS A 121 4.95 11.99 4.25
CA HIS A 121 4.43 11.95 2.87
C HIS A 121 4.48 13.28 2.12
N GLN A 122 5.35 14.23 2.53
CA GLN A 122 5.29 15.59 1.99
C GLN A 122 6.19 15.84 0.75
N ASN A 123 7.03 14.90 0.35
CA ASN A 123 7.98 15.11 -0.76
C ASN A 123 8.10 13.94 -1.74
N GLY A 124 7.12 13.02 -1.76
CA GLY A 124 7.07 11.90 -2.70
C GLY A 124 8.03 10.75 -2.40
N THR A 125 8.64 10.72 -1.20
CA THR A 125 9.60 9.67 -0.81
C THR A 125 9.14 8.81 0.37
N SER A 126 7.82 8.77 0.60
CA SER A 126 7.18 7.91 1.62
C SER A 126 6.02 7.14 1.01
N ILE A 127 5.83 5.92 1.44
CA ILE A 127 4.70 5.06 1.05
C ILE A 127 4.21 4.29 2.27
N ASP A 128 2.88 4.20 2.41
CA ASP A 128 2.20 3.28 3.29
C ASP A 128 1.74 2.05 2.51
N PHE A 129 1.90 0.89 3.11
CA PHE A 129 1.49 -0.40 2.56
C PHE A 129 0.59 -1.11 3.56
N MET A 130 -0.56 -1.59 3.10
CA MET A 130 -1.46 -2.40 3.91
C MET A 130 -0.76 -3.65 4.40
N MET A 131 -1.00 -4.05 5.63
CA MET A 131 -0.49 -5.32 6.15
C MET A 131 -1.18 -6.48 5.43
N PRO A 132 -0.44 -7.35 4.74
CA PRO A 132 -1.01 -8.55 4.17
C PRO A 132 -1.46 -9.50 5.28
N LEU A 133 -2.67 -10.07 5.12
CA LEU A 133 -3.28 -10.92 6.13
C LEU A 133 -3.29 -12.38 5.68
N THR A 134 -3.31 -13.28 6.67
CA THR A 134 -3.45 -14.73 6.46
C THR A 134 -4.51 -15.29 7.40
N LYS A 135 -5.18 -16.36 6.96
CA LYS A 135 -6.08 -17.19 7.77
C LYS A 135 -5.81 -18.65 7.40
N ASP A 136 -5.62 -19.51 8.39
CA ASP A 136 -5.26 -20.92 8.19
C ASP A 136 -4.06 -21.08 7.23
N HIS A 137 -3.02 -20.23 7.40
CA HIS A 137 -1.81 -20.18 6.58
C HIS A 137 -2.04 -19.89 5.08
N LYS A 138 -3.20 -19.35 4.70
CA LYS A 138 -3.52 -18.93 3.34
C LYS A 138 -3.74 -17.42 3.27
N PRO A 139 -3.39 -16.75 2.16
CA PRO A 139 -3.71 -15.35 1.97
C PRO A 139 -5.20 -15.06 2.22
N TYR A 140 -5.48 -14.01 3.00
CA TYR A 140 -6.83 -13.59 3.35
C TYR A 140 -7.05 -12.15 2.90
N TYR A 141 -8.05 -11.92 2.05
CA TYR A 141 -8.26 -10.65 1.36
C TYR A 141 -9.57 -9.94 1.73
N ASN A 142 -10.43 -10.54 2.56
CA ASN A 142 -11.75 -9.99 2.84
C ASN A 142 -11.71 -8.62 3.54
N LEU A 143 -10.61 -8.30 4.23
CA LEU A 143 -10.40 -7.01 4.88
C LEU A 143 -9.57 -6.02 4.01
N ASP A 144 -9.14 -6.44 2.83
CA ASP A 144 -8.37 -5.58 1.91
C ASP A 144 -9.28 -4.65 1.09
N GLU A 145 -10.57 -4.98 0.97
CA GLU A 145 -11.51 -4.30 0.06
C GLU A 145 -12.46 -3.33 0.77
N ILE A 146 -12.23 -3.07 2.05
CA ILE A 146 -13.05 -2.17 2.85
C ILE A 146 -12.63 -0.69 2.73
N GLY A 147 -11.64 -0.39 1.86
CA GLY A 147 -11.18 0.96 1.56
C GLY A 147 -10.68 1.69 2.79
N LEU A 148 -11.07 2.95 2.96
CA LEU A 148 -10.67 3.78 4.12
C LEU A 148 -11.05 3.18 5.47
N SER A 149 -12.03 2.26 5.52
CA SER A 149 -12.39 1.58 6.76
C SER A 149 -11.28 0.65 7.28
N HIS A 150 -10.27 0.33 6.45
CA HIS A 150 -9.10 -0.45 6.87
C HIS A 150 -8.35 0.21 8.04
N TYR A 151 -8.28 1.53 8.09
CA TYR A 151 -7.67 2.28 9.21
C TYR A 151 -8.37 2.11 10.58
N TRP A 152 -9.53 1.47 10.61
CA TRP A 152 -10.26 1.14 11.84
C TRP A 152 -10.07 -0.30 12.30
N LEU A 153 -9.30 -1.10 11.53
CA LEU A 153 -8.92 -2.43 11.98
C LEU A 153 -7.97 -2.32 13.16
N SER A 154 -8.00 -3.29 14.04
CA SER A 154 -7.11 -3.33 15.21
C SER A 154 -6.52 -4.72 15.36
N PHE A 155 -5.21 -4.78 15.52
CA PHE A 155 -4.45 -6.00 15.73
C PHE A 155 -3.77 -5.97 17.09
N ASP A 156 -3.75 -7.12 17.75
CA ASP A 156 -3.04 -7.26 19.03
C ASP A 156 -1.52 -7.27 18.82
N ASP A 157 -0.76 -7.36 19.91
CA ASP A 157 0.70 -7.29 19.90
C ASP A 157 1.38 -8.50 19.24
N ASN A 158 0.63 -9.55 18.90
CA ASN A 158 1.08 -10.69 18.11
C ASN A 158 0.58 -10.64 16.66
N GLY A 159 -0.07 -9.55 16.25
CA GLY A 159 -0.58 -9.36 14.90
C GLY A 159 -1.87 -10.09 14.60
N LYS A 160 -2.65 -10.50 15.60
CA LYS A 160 -3.95 -11.15 15.41
C LYS A 160 -5.06 -10.13 15.40
N TYR A 161 -5.97 -10.25 14.42
CA TYR A 161 -7.11 -9.35 14.28
C TYR A 161 -8.03 -9.42 15.52
N SER A 162 -8.47 -8.25 16.00
CA SER A 162 -9.20 -8.15 17.26
C SER A 162 -10.55 -8.84 17.24
N GLU A 163 -11.25 -8.84 16.10
CA GLU A 163 -12.59 -9.41 15.95
C GLU A 163 -12.56 -10.90 15.54
N ASP A 164 -11.47 -11.36 14.89
CA ASP A 164 -11.29 -12.77 14.51
C ASP A 164 -9.83 -13.18 14.66
N LYS A 165 -9.49 -13.82 15.76
CA LYS A 165 -8.13 -14.25 16.11
C LYS A 165 -7.54 -15.34 15.19
N SER A 166 -8.35 -15.90 14.28
CA SER A 166 -7.86 -16.79 13.22
C SER A 166 -7.29 -16.03 12.00
N VAL A 167 -7.53 -14.72 11.94
CA VAL A 167 -6.93 -13.80 10.95
C VAL A 167 -5.72 -13.13 11.60
N GLU A 168 -4.58 -13.19 10.94
CA GLU A 168 -3.32 -12.65 11.46
C GLU A 168 -2.50 -11.98 10.36
N ILE A 169 -1.59 -11.09 10.76
CA ILE A 169 -0.66 -10.41 9.86
C ILE A 169 0.34 -11.44 9.30
N ASP A 170 0.58 -11.39 7.99
CA ASP A 170 1.62 -12.19 7.33
C ASP A 170 2.97 -11.46 7.37
N PHE A 171 3.69 -11.61 8.47
CA PHE A 171 4.99 -10.97 8.66
C PHE A 171 6.06 -11.44 7.68
N GLU A 172 6.00 -12.68 7.18
CA GLU A 172 6.92 -13.15 6.16
C GLU A 172 6.71 -12.41 4.84
N ALA A 173 5.44 -12.19 4.43
CA ALA A 173 5.12 -11.43 3.23
C ALA A 173 5.57 -9.95 3.35
N ILE A 174 5.40 -9.31 4.53
CA ILE A 174 5.91 -7.96 4.79
C ILE A 174 7.43 -7.94 4.64
N ALA A 175 8.13 -8.87 5.29
CA ALA A 175 9.58 -8.92 5.27
C ALA A 175 10.13 -9.17 3.86
N GLN A 176 9.52 -10.05 3.07
CA GLN A 176 9.87 -10.27 1.66
C GLN A 176 9.71 -9.01 0.83
N HIS A 177 8.57 -8.31 0.98
CA HIS A 177 8.31 -7.06 0.27
C HIS A 177 9.36 -5.99 0.61
N ILE A 178 9.66 -5.78 1.89
CA ILE A 178 10.69 -4.81 2.32
C ILE A 178 12.06 -5.16 1.74
N LEU A 179 12.45 -6.43 1.70
CA LEU A 179 13.73 -6.86 1.11
C LEU A 179 13.82 -6.50 -0.37
N LEU A 180 12.76 -6.80 -1.13
CA LEU A 180 12.72 -6.54 -2.57
C LEU A 180 12.63 -5.03 -2.88
N LEU A 181 11.92 -4.25 -2.05
CA LEU A 181 11.95 -2.79 -2.13
C LEU A 181 13.36 -2.24 -1.89
N ASN A 182 14.06 -2.74 -0.87
CA ASN A 182 15.43 -2.33 -0.59
C ASN A 182 16.39 -2.67 -1.74
N GLU A 183 16.26 -3.84 -2.31
CA GLU A 183 17.08 -4.25 -3.46
C GLU A 183 16.83 -3.38 -4.67
N ALA A 184 15.56 -3.15 -5.04
CA ALA A 184 15.19 -2.31 -6.17
C ALA A 184 15.57 -0.84 -5.96
N ALA A 185 15.49 -0.31 -4.73
CA ALA A 185 15.91 1.04 -4.39
C ALA A 185 17.43 1.20 -4.52
N ASN A 186 18.22 0.24 -4.00
CA ASN A 186 19.68 0.27 -4.07
C ASN A 186 20.21 0.30 -5.50
N GLU A 187 19.56 -0.40 -6.43
CA GLU A 187 19.94 -0.37 -7.86
C GLU A 187 19.78 1.01 -8.50
N LYS A 188 18.96 1.87 -7.92
CA LYS A 188 18.76 3.27 -8.35
C LYS A 188 19.52 4.31 -7.52
N GLY A 189 20.41 3.87 -6.61
CA GLY A 189 21.15 4.79 -5.71
C GLY A 189 20.27 5.36 -4.60
N TRP A 190 19.20 4.63 -4.23
CA TRP A 190 18.34 4.94 -3.10
C TRP A 190 18.46 3.85 -2.04
N LYS A 191 18.02 4.17 -0.83
CA LYS A 191 17.91 3.19 0.26
C LYS A 191 16.65 3.44 1.09
N LEU A 192 16.19 2.40 1.78
CA LEU A 192 15.21 2.56 2.83
C LEU A 192 15.85 3.36 3.98
N LYS A 193 15.28 4.52 4.29
CA LYS A 193 15.71 5.37 5.41
C LYS A 193 15.21 4.81 6.73
N LYS A 194 13.93 4.41 6.75
CA LYS A 194 13.30 3.76 7.91
C LYS A 194 12.05 2.99 7.46
N VAL A 195 11.72 1.97 8.22
CA VAL A 195 10.44 1.26 8.21
C VAL A 195 9.74 1.53 9.54
N ILE A 196 8.47 1.91 9.51
CA ILE A 196 7.62 2.04 10.68
C ILE A 196 6.58 0.93 10.65
N ILE A 197 6.48 0.22 11.74
CA ILE A 197 5.45 -0.76 12.10
C ILE A 197 5.20 -0.59 13.59
N LYS A 198 4.02 -0.94 14.10
CA LYS A 198 3.76 -0.95 15.56
C LYS A 198 4.90 -1.68 16.28
N ILE A 199 5.44 -1.08 17.34
CA ILE A 199 6.67 -1.54 18.00
C ILE A 199 6.54 -2.98 18.50
N GLU A 200 5.38 -3.34 19.02
CA GLU A 200 5.08 -4.68 19.57
C GLU A 200 5.12 -5.79 18.49
N LEU A 201 4.89 -5.43 17.22
CA LEU A 201 4.88 -6.38 16.08
C LEU A 201 6.28 -6.68 15.52
N LYS A 202 7.33 -6.01 16.00
CA LYS A 202 8.69 -6.15 15.46
C LYS A 202 9.31 -7.51 15.73
N ASP A 203 9.04 -8.09 16.88
CA ASP A 203 9.61 -9.40 17.23
C ASP A 203 9.01 -10.48 16.33
N GLU A 204 7.70 -10.40 16.02
CA GLU A 204 7.04 -11.27 15.05
C GLU A 204 7.63 -11.10 13.63
N LEU A 205 7.84 -9.85 13.19
CA LEU A 205 8.49 -9.57 11.92
C LEU A 205 9.88 -10.20 11.84
N TYR A 206 10.72 -10.02 12.87
CA TYR A 206 12.09 -10.54 12.90
C TYR A 206 12.18 -12.04 13.17
N ALA A 207 11.13 -12.68 13.69
CA ALA A 207 11.08 -14.13 13.87
C ALA A 207 11.04 -14.89 12.53
N THR A 208 10.50 -14.26 11.48
CA THR A 208 10.34 -14.87 10.16
C THR A 208 11.69 -15.10 9.44
N PRO A 209 11.76 -16.03 8.46
CA PRO A 209 12.97 -16.24 7.66
C PRO A 209 13.46 -14.98 6.93
N SER A 210 12.55 -14.23 6.32
CA SER A 210 12.90 -12.98 5.63
C SER A 210 13.16 -11.83 6.60
N GLY A 211 12.48 -11.78 7.74
CA GLY A 211 12.74 -10.81 8.81
C GLY A 211 14.14 -10.95 9.41
N LYS A 212 14.65 -12.17 9.57
CA LYS A 212 16.05 -12.41 9.95
C LYS A 212 17.04 -11.84 8.92
N LYS A 213 16.71 -11.93 7.62
CA LYS A 213 17.50 -11.30 6.55
C LYS A 213 17.43 -9.77 6.60
N LEU A 214 16.27 -9.18 6.90
CA LEU A 214 16.13 -7.73 7.12
C LEU A 214 17.08 -7.25 8.21
N LYS A 215 17.08 -7.94 9.35
CA LYS A 215 17.94 -7.63 10.50
C LYS A 215 19.42 -7.76 10.13
N ALA A 216 19.81 -8.83 9.45
CA ALA A 216 21.17 -9.07 8.99
C ALA A 216 21.67 -8.04 7.97
N LYS A 217 20.79 -7.52 7.11
CA LYS A 217 21.10 -6.42 6.15
C LYS A 217 21.15 -5.04 6.83
N GLY A 218 20.81 -4.92 8.11
CA GLY A 218 20.81 -3.65 8.84
C GLY A 218 19.70 -2.68 8.38
N ILE A 219 18.61 -3.21 7.78
CA ILE A 219 17.45 -2.37 7.39
C ILE A 219 16.80 -1.84 8.67
N TYR A 220 16.75 -0.50 8.78
CA TYR A 220 16.29 0.16 10.00
C TYR A 220 14.77 0.09 10.14
N VAL A 221 14.32 -0.67 11.12
CA VAL A 221 12.93 -0.63 11.63
C VAL A 221 12.93 0.19 12.90
N VAL A 222 12.04 1.17 13.00
CA VAL A 222 11.97 2.16 14.09
C VAL A 222 11.90 1.48 15.46
N GLN A 223 12.66 2.03 16.44
CA GLN A 223 12.80 1.44 17.78
C GLN A 223 11.91 2.10 18.84
N GLY A 224 11.32 3.24 18.52
CA GLY A 224 10.44 3.98 19.43
C GLY A 224 9.54 4.93 18.67
N LEU A 225 8.28 4.99 19.07
CA LEU A 225 7.23 5.84 18.52
C LEU A 225 6.48 6.53 19.66
N SER A 226 5.85 7.67 19.39
CA SER A 226 4.86 8.20 20.31
C SER A 226 3.67 7.23 20.41
N LYS A 227 2.95 7.23 21.54
CA LYS A 227 1.80 6.34 21.74
C LYS A 227 0.79 6.43 20.61
N MET A 228 0.49 7.64 20.13
CA MET A 228 -0.46 7.86 19.04
C MET A 228 0.07 7.29 17.72
N VAL A 229 1.30 7.58 17.34
CA VAL A 229 1.89 7.06 16.10
C VAL A 229 1.99 5.53 16.15
N ASN A 230 2.37 4.95 17.31
CA ASN A 230 2.44 3.51 17.48
C ASN A 230 1.07 2.83 17.28
N ALA A 231 0.01 3.41 17.86
CA ALA A 231 -1.34 2.87 17.74
C ALA A 231 -1.91 2.94 16.32
N LEU A 232 -1.42 3.85 15.47
CA LEU A 232 -1.84 4.03 14.09
C LEU A 232 -1.06 3.16 13.10
N HIS A 233 -0.16 2.28 13.56
CA HIS A 233 0.68 1.44 12.70
C HIS A 233 0.52 -0.06 13.02
N ASP A 234 -0.69 -0.49 13.38
CA ASP A 234 -1.02 -1.90 13.56
C ASP A 234 -1.74 -2.51 12.35
N ASP A 235 -2.22 -1.69 11.42
CA ASP A 235 -2.94 -2.10 10.20
C ASP A 235 -2.14 -1.89 8.90
N HIS A 236 -1.07 -1.09 8.95
CA HIS A 236 -0.20 -0.82 7.81
C HIS A 236 1.26 -0.63 8.25
N TYR A 237 2.19 -0.70 7.31
CA TYR A 237 3.58 -0.34 7.53
C TYR A 237 3.99 0.78 6.60
N HIS A 238 4.75 1.72 7.15
CA HIS A 238 5.23 2.92 6.47
C HIS A 238 6.72 2.80 6.12
N ILE A 239 7.12 3.26 4.94
CA ILE A 239 8.51 3.29 4.52
C ILE A 239 8.88 4.68 4.00
N ASP A 240 9.96 5.24 4.55
CA ASP A 240 10.65 6.41 3.99
C ASP A 240 11.88 5.97 3.18
N PHE A 241 12.08 6.61 2.05
CA PHE A 241 13.25 6.42 1.18
C PHE A 241 14.13 7.66 1.16
N THR A 242 15.43 7.46 0.86
CA THR A 242 16.39 8.57 0.68
C THR A 242 17.45 8.19 -0.35
N LYS A 243 17.93 9.16 -1.10
CA LYS A 243 19.12 8.97 -1.96
C LYS A 243 20.36 8.66 -1.11
N VAL A 244 21.25 7.85 -1.66
CA VAL A 244 22.56 7.50 -1.06
C VAL A 244 23.56 8.59 -1.37
#